data_2759c274b2125a0b68d4bd070b34552c
#
_entry.id   2759c274b2125a0b68d4bd070b34552c
#
_cell.length_a   1.000
_cell.length_b   1.000
_cell.length_c   1.000
_cell.angle_alpha   90.00
_cell.angle_beta   90.00
_cell.angle_gamma   90.00
#
_symmetry.space_group_name_H-M   'P 1'
#
loop_
_entity.id
_entity.type
_entity.pdbx_description
1 polymer ?
#
loop_
_entity_poly.entity_id
_entity_poly.type
_entity_poly.pdbx_seq_one_letter_code
_entity_poly.pdbx_strand_id
1 'polypeptide(L)'
;RGLGDVYKRQGLNPEVVKWCQAHEVPVIPGIVTPTEMAQAIGLGLTMVKFFPAEPAGGLKYIRAIAAPYTMMKFMPTGGINPQNVREYLAYDRIAACGGSWMVKNTMIENNEFDRIEGLVKEAVEIVKESRT
;
A
#
# COMPACT_ATOMS: atom_id res chain seq x y z
N ARG A 1 10.32 -4.99 -18.15
CA ARG A 1 10.61 -4.27 -16.89
C ARG A 1 9.86 -4.99 -15.79
N GLY A 2 10.54 -5.38 -14.72
CA GLY A 2 9.98 -6.17 -13.62
C GLY A 2 9.38 -5.31 -12.51
N LEU A 3 8.79 -5.97 -11.51
CA LEU A 3 8.21 -5.32 -10.33
C LEU A 3 9.21 -4.48 -9.50
N GLY A 4 10.52 -4.60 -9.76
CA GLY A 4 11.56 -3.80 -9.14
C GLY A 4 11.60 -2.33 -9.58
N ASP A 5 10.90 -1.98 -10.66
CA ASP A 5 10.90 -0.62 -11.23
C ASP A 5 9.90 0.34 -10.57
N VAL A 6 9.16 -0.10 -9.54
CA VAL A 6 8.21 0.75 -8.81
C VAL A 6 8.88 1.33 -7.57
N TYR A 7 8.98 2.65 -7.51
CA TYR A 7 9.54 3.34 -6.35
C TYR A 7 8.48 3.62 -5.29
N LYS A 8 8.64 3.01 -4.12
CA LYS A 8 7.74 3.18 -2.97
C LYS A 8 8.45 3.92 -1.84
N ARG A 9 7.80 4.96 -1.30
CA ARG A 9 8.35 5.75 -0.18
C ARG A 9 7.42 5.76 1.01
N GLN A 10 7.99 6.04 2.20
CA GLN A 10 7.22 6.20 3.43
C GLN A 10 6.46 7.54 3.46
N GLY A 11 7.04 8.58 2.87
CA GLY A 11 6.45 9.91 2.79
C GLY A 11 6.46 10.48 1.38
N LEU A 12 5.78 11.61 1.20
CA LEU A 12 5.70 12.36 -0.05
C LEU A 12 6.89 13.34 -0.14
N ASN A 13 7.72 13.15 -1.15
CA ASN A 13 8.74 14.12 -1.55
C ASN A 13 8.47 14.53 -3.01
N PRO A 14 8.03 15.77 -3.26
CA PRO A 14 7.70 16.23 -4.61
C PRO A 14 8.86 16.13 -5.62
N GLU A 15 10.08 16.41 -5.20
CA GLU A 15 11.24 16.35 -6.08
C GLU A 15 11.54 14.92 -6.54
N VAL A 16 11.41 13.95 -5.64
CA VAL A 16 11.55 12.53 -5.97
C VAL A 16 10.46 12.07 -6.93
N VAL A 17 9.20 12.50 -6.69
CA VAL A 17 8.09 12.18 -7.58
C VAL A 17 8.32 12.72 -8.98
N LYS A 18 8.70 14.00 -9.10
CA LYS A 18 9.00 14.63 -10.39
C LYS A 18 10.16 13.93 -11.11
N TRP A 19 11.21 13.60 -10.36
CA TRP A 19 12.34 12.88 -10.94
C TRP A 19 11.92 11.51 -11.49
N CYS A 20 11.15 10.74 -10.72
CA CYS A 20 10.63 9.45 -11.18
C CYS A 20 9.76 9.60 -12.43
N GLN A 21 8.87 10.60 -12.45
CA GLN A 21 8.01 10.88 -13.60
C GLN A 21 8.83 11.24 -14.84
N ALA A 22 9.85 12.08 -14.71
CA ALA A 22 10.73 12.47 -15.80
C ALA A 22 11.56 11.29 -16.37
N HIS A 23 11.77 10.24 -15.58
CA HIS A 23 12.54 9.05 -15.98
C HIS A 23 11.63 7.83 -16.24
N GLU A 24 10.33 8.02 -16.34
CA GLU A 24 9.33 6.95 -16.56
C GLU A 24 9.39 5.83 -15.51
N VAL A 25 9.78 6.16 -14.26
CA VAL A 25 9.76 5.23 -13.14
C VAL A 25 8.43 5.37 -12.40
N PRO A 26 7.60 4.32 -12.33
CA PRO A 26 6.38 4.36 -11.54
C PRO A 26 6.67 4.66 -10.08
N VAL A 27 5.95 5.61 -9.48
CA VAL A 27 6.17 6.05 -8.10
C VAL A 27 4.89 6.04 -7.29
N ILE A 28 4.95 5.47 -6.08
CA ILE A 28 3.83 5.42 -5.12
C ILE A 28 4.33 6.02 -3.80
N PRO A 29 4.21 7.34 -3.61
CA PRO A 29 4.65 7.99 -2.38
C PRO A 29 3.69 7.72 -1.23
N GLY A 30 4.21 7.78 0.00
CA GLY A 30 3.43 7.63 1.23
C GLY A 30 2.78 8.94 1.66
N ILE A 31 1.54 8.86 2.10
CA ILE A 31 0.78 9.97 2.68
C ILE A 31 0.01 9.51 3.91
N VAL A 32 -0.38 10.47 4.76
CA VAL A 32 -1.32 10.25 5.87
C VAL A 32 -2.38 11.35 5.90
N THR A 33 -2.06 12.58 5.52
CA THR A 33 -2.90 13.75 5.72
C THR A 33 -3.61 14.21 4.44
N PRO A 34 -4.73 14.96 4.56
CA PRO A 34 -5.39 15.59 3.42
C PRO A 34 -4.48 16.56 2.65
N THR A 35 -3.55 17.24 3.33
CA THR A 35 -2.59 18.15 2.67
C THR A 35 -1.65 17.39 1.74
N GLU A 36 -1.11 16.27 2.21
CA GLU A 36 -0.27 15.40 1.36
C GLU A 36 -1.07 14.79 0.21
N MET A 37 -2.36 14.46 0.45
CA MET A 37 -3.27 14.03 -0.61
C MET A 37 -3.42 15.09 -1.70
N ALA A 38 -3.68 16.33 -1.32
CA ALA A 38 -3.80 17.43 -2.28
C ALA A 38 -2.49 17.66 -3.06
N GLN A 39 -1.34 17.54 -2.40
CA GLN A 39 -0.03 17.60 -3.05
C GLN A 39 0.18 16.45 -4.05
N ALA A 40 -0.18 15.23 -3.68
CA ALA A 40 -0.10 14.07 -4.57
C ALA A 40 -0.95 14.26 -5.83
N ILE A 41 -2.17 14.77 -5.68
CA ILE A 41 -3.07 15.10 -6.80
C ILE A 41 -2.46 16.20 -7.69
N GLY A 42 -1.89 17.24 -7.08
CA GLY A 42 -1.19 18.32 -7.81
C GLY A 42 0.01 17.83 -8.61
N LEU A 43 0.62 16.71 -8.22
CA LEU A 43 1.67 16.01 -8.94
C LEU A 43 1.15 15.02 -10.01
N GLY A 44 -0.16 14.96 -10.25
CA GLY A 44 -0.77 14.05 -11.22
C GLY A 44 -0.84 12.59 -10.78
N LEU A 45 -0.68 12.31 -9.48
CA LEU A 45 -0.75 10.95 -8.96
C LEU A 45 -2.20 10.50 -8.75
N THR A 46 -2.49 9.27 -9.11
CA THR A 46 -3.79 8.62 -8.91
C THR A 46 -3.75 7.48 -7.89
N MET A 47 -2.55 7.13 -7.43
CA MET A 47 -2.32 6.12 -6.41
C MET A 47 -1.27 6.59 -5.41
N VAL A 48 -1.53 6.37 -4.13
CA VAL A 48 -0.62 6.68 -3.02
C VAL A 48 -0.53 5.51 -2.04
N LYS A 49 0.62 5.38 -1.38
CA LYS A 49 0.77 4.52 -0.22
C LYS A 49 0.16 5.24 0.98
N PHE A 50 -0.61 4.54 1.80
CA PHE A 50 -1.08 5.05 3.08
C PHE A 50 -0.27 4.39 4.20
N PHE A 51 0.56 5.16 4.91
CA PHE A 51 1.49 4.61 5.89
C PHE A 51 1.76 5.60 7.03
N PRO A 52 1.78 5.13 8.30
CA PRO A 52 1.45 3.77 8.77
C PRO A 52 -0.07 3.58 8.91
N ALA A 53 -0.64 2.55 8.26
CA ALA A 53 -2.08 2.44 8.10
C ALA A 53 -2.85 2.29 9.42
N GLU A 54 -2.61 1.24 10.18
CA GLU A 54 -3.33 1.00 11.45
C GLU A 54 -3.04 2.06 12.51
N PRO A 55 -1.76 2.44 12.77
CA PRO A 55 -1.47 3.51 13.74
C PRO A 55 -2.07 4.87 13.40
N ALA A 56 -2.30 5.15 12.10
CA ALA A 56 -2.89 6.41 11.65
C ALA A 56 -4.43 6.43 11.70
N GLY A 57 -5.08 5.32 12.07
CA GLY A 57 -6.53 5.22 12.21
C GLY A 57 -7.21 4.26 11.22
N GLY A 58 -6.42 3.48 10.48
CA GLY A 58 -6.88 2.37 9.66
C GLY A 58 -7.83 2.75 8.54
N LEU A 59 -8.64 1.79 8.13
CA LEU A 59 -9.59 1.95 7.03
C LEU A 59 -10.62 3.06 7.29
N LYS A 60 -11.03 3.25 8.54
CA LYS A 60 -11.96 4.31 8.94
C LYS A 60 -11.39 5.69 8.58
N TYR A 61 -10.13 5.92 8.90
CA TYR A 61 -9.47 7.19 8.58
C TYR A 61 -9.28 7.35 7.06
N ILE A 62 -8.84 6.31 6.35
CA ILE A 62 -8.72 6.34 4.89
C ILE A 62 -10.05 6.75 4.24
N ARG A 63 -11.17 6.15 4.64
CA ARG A 63 -12.51 6.50 4.12
C ARG A 63 -12.84 7.96 4.34
N ALA A 64 -12.54 8.49 5.53
CA ALA A 64 -12.83 9.88 5.85
C ALA A 64 -12.03 10.87 4.98
N ILE A 65 -10.72 10.67 4.83
CA ILE A 65 -9.89 11.58 4.01
C ILE A 65 -10.09 11.38 2.51
N ALA A 66 -10.50 10.19 2.08
CA ALA A 66 -10.71 9.87 0.67
C ALA A 66 -12.03 10.40 0.11
N ALA A 67 -13.00 10.72 0.96
CA ALA A 67 -14.34 11.10 0.52
C ALA A 67 -14.37 12.22 -0.54
N PRO A 68 -13.63 13.34 -0.41
CA PRO A 68 -13.62 14.39 -1.43
C PRO A 68 -12.77 14.08 -2.67
N TYR A 69 -11.93 13.03 -2.63
CA TYR A 69 -10.94 12.72 -3.69
C TYR A 69 -11.29 11.43 -4.42
N THR A 70 -12.35 11.46 -5.20
CA THR A 70 -12.99 10.27 -5.77
C THR A 70 -12.10 9.43 -6.71
N MET A 71 -11.07 10.00 -7.35
CA MET A 71 -10.18 9.29 -8.26
C MET A 71 -9.00 8.58 -7.56
N MET A 72 -8.70 8.93 -6.29
CA MET A 72 -7.50 8.41 -5.63
C MET A 72 -7.67 6.96 -5.20
N LYS A 73 -6.67 6.15 -5.48
CA LYS A 73 -6.50 4.78 -4.97
C LYS A 73 -5.42 4.72 -3.90
N PHE A 74 -5.53 3.74 -3.02
CA PHE A 74 -4.64 3.60 -1.87
C PHE A 74 -3.96 2.25 -1.82
N MET A 75 -2.73 2.24 -1.32
CA MET A 75 -1.99 1.05 -0.92
C MET A 75 -1.66 1.17 0.57
N PRO A 76 -2.57 0.76 1.49
CA PRO A 76 -2.29 0.77 2.91
C PRO A 76 -1.16 -0.20 3.25
N THR A 77 -0.28 0.26 4.16
CA THR A 77 0.86 -0.50 4.66
C THR A 77 1.10 -0.13 6.12
N GLY A 78 1.48 -1.10 6.94
CA GLY A 78 1.72 -0.91 8.37
C GLY A 78 0.52 -1.35 9.22
N GLY A 79 0.70 -2.49 9.91
CA GLY A 79 -0.33 -3.13 10.72
C GLY A 79 -1.32 -4.01 9.95
N ILE A 80 -1.15 -4.16 8.64
CA ILE A 80 -1.97 -5.09 7.84
C ILE A 80 -1.58 -6.53 8.16
N ASN A 81 -2.60 -7.38 8.36
CA ASN A 81 -2.46 -8.77 8.78
C ASN A 81 -3.66 -9.60 8.27
N PRO A 82 -3.67 -10.95 8.45
CA PRO A 82 -4.76 -11.79 7.95
C PRO A 82 -6.14 -11.47 8.51
N GLN A 83 -6.22 -10.87 9.71
CA GLN A 83 -7.48 -10.56 10.38
C GLN A 83 -8.16 -9.31 9.79
N ASN A 84 -7.38 -8.34 9.32
CA ASN A 84 -7.92 -7.06 8.82
C ASN A 84 -7.81 -6.87 7.31
N VAL A 85 -6.97 -7.61 6.60
CA VAL A 85 -6.71 -7.40 5.17
C VAL A 85 -7.98 -7.53 4.30
N ARG A 86 -8.91 -8.43 4.65
CA ARG A 86 -10.17 -8.60 3.91
C ARG A 86 -11.04 -7.34 3.96
N GLU A 87 -11.11 -6.69 5.12
CA GLU A 87 -11.87 -5.44 5.29
C GLU A 87 -11.28 -4.32 4.42
N TYR A 88 -9.95 -4.21 4.36
CA TYR A 88 -9.30 -3.26 3.46
C TYR A 88 -9.60 -3.57 2.00
N LEU A 89 -9.44 -4.82 1.56
CA LEU A 89 -9.65 -5.23 0.18
C LEU A 89 -11.10 -5.09 -0.29
N ALA A 90 -12.07 -5.15 0.62
CA ALA A 90 -13.48 -4.91 0.33
C ALA A 90 -13.80 -3.44 -0.01
N TYR A 91 -12.91 -2.50 0.29
CA TYR A 91 -13.08 -1.11 -0.11
C TYR A 91 -12.51 -0.89 -1.51
N ASP A 92 -13.36 -0.50 -2.45
CA ASP A 92 -13.05 -0.35 -3.88
C ASP A 92 -11.89 0.62 -4.20
N ARG A 93 -11.57 1.51 -3.25
CA ARG A 93 -10.46 2.47 -3.36
C ARG A 93 -9.10 1.86 -2.96
N ILE A 94 -9.07 0.67 -2.41
CA ILE A 94 -7.83 -0.04 -2.09
C ILE A 94 -7.36 -0.83 -3.31
N ALA A 95 -6.26 -0.40 -3.90
CA ALA A 95 -5.66 -1.07 -5.06
C ALA A 95 -4.87 -2.32 -4.66
N ALA A 96 -4.16 -2.25 -3.55
CA ALA A 96 -3.35 -3.34 -2.98
C ALA A 96 -3.14 -3.09 -1.49
N CYS A 97 -2.71 -4.11 -0.75
CA CYS A 97 -2.28 -4.00 0.64
C CYS A 97 -0.83 -4.45 0.77
N GLY A 98 -0.04 -3.72 1.58
CA GLY A 98 1.31 -4.12 1.94
C GLY A 98 1.34 -4.69 3.36
N GLY A 99 1.83 -5.93 3.50
CA GLY A 99 1.96 -6.59 4.80
C GLY A 99 3.28 -7.31 4.93
N SER A 100 3.78 -7.44 6.16
CA SER A 100 5.03 -8.13 6.48
C SER A 100 4.83 -9.42 7.28
N TRP A 101 3.57 -9.81 7.56
CA TRP A 101 3.30 -11.01 8.36
C TRP A 101 3.75 -12.30 7.70
N MET A 102 3.78 -12.33 6.36
CA MET A 102 4.19 -13.50 5.56
C MET A 102 5.70 -13.74 5.61
N VAL A 103 6.49 -12.66 5.78
CA VAL A 103 7.95 -12.71 5.72
C VAL A 103 8.53 -11.91 6.87
N LYS A 104 8.77 -12.57 8.00
CA LYS A 104 9.45 -12.00 9.16
C LYS A 104 10.94 -12.32 9.11
N ASN A 105 11.79 -11.40 9.58
CA ASN A 105 13.24 -11.63 9.63
C ASN A 105 13.59 -12.94 10.36
N THR A 106 12.91 -13.24 11.47
CA THR A 106 13.12 -14.49 12.22
C THR A 106 12.83 -15.74 11.39
N MET A 107 11.88 -15.71 10.47
CA MET A 107 11.61 -16.84 9.58
C MET A 107 12.74 -17.04 8.57
N ILE A 108 13.33 -15.95 8.09
CA ILE A 108 14.49 -16.01 7.18
C ILE A 108 15.70 -16.53 7.91
N GLU A 109 15.98 -16.01 9.10
CA GLU A 109 17.10 -16.45 9.95
C GLU A 109 17.02 -17.94 10.31
N ASN A 110 15.81 -18.46 10.49
CA ASN A 110 15.55 -19.86 10.80
C ASN A 110 15.37 -20.74 9.55
N ASN A 111 15.55 -20.21 8.34
CA ASN A 111 15.34 -20.91 7.07
C ASN A 111 13.93 -21.51 6.90
N GLU A 112 12.90 -20.86 7.47
CA GLU A 112 11.49 -21.30 7.40
C GLU A 112 10.85 -20.96 6.05
N PHE A 113 11.50 -21.25 4.93
CA PHE A 113 11.06 -20.82 3.59
C PHE A 113 9.74 -21.47 3.16
N ASP A 114 9.50 -22.74 3.49
CA ASP A 114 8.23 -23.42 3.21
C ASP A 114 7.06 -22.75 3.93
N ARG A 115 7.30 -22.27 5.15
CA ARG A 115 6.30 -21.51 5.92
C ARG A 115 6.01 -20.16 5.28
N ILE A 116 7.04 -19.45 4.83
CA ILE A 116 6.89 -18.17 4.08
C ILE A 116 6.07 -18.42 2.83
N GLU A 117 6.39 -19.45 2.04
CA GLU A 117 5.63 -19.80 0.84
C GLU A 117 4.16 -20.08 1.16
N GLY A 118 3.89 -20.84 2.21
CA GLY A 118 2.53 -21.14 2.67
C GLY A 118 1.73 -19.87 3.00
N LEU A 119 2.33 -18.97 3.80
CA LEU A 119 1.69 -17.69 4.17
C LEU A 119 1.47 -16.76 2.97
N VAL A 120 2.36 -16.77 1.99
CA VAL A 120 2.19 -15.99 0.75
C VAL A 120 1.05 -16.57 -0.09
N LYS A 121 0.95 -17.91 -0.24
CA LYS A 121 -0.16 -18.56 -0.92
C LYS A 121 -1.50 -18.20 -0.26
N GLU A 122 -1.57 -18.27 1.07
CA GLU A 122 -2.77 -17.90 1.83
C GLU A 122 -3.15 -16.44 1.60
N ALA A 123 -2.20 -15.52 1.61
CA ALA A 123 -2.44 -14.11 1.31
C ALA A 123 -2.97 -13.90 -0.12
N VAL A 124 -2.46 -14.63 -1.10
CA VAL A 124 -2.94 -14.58 -2.49
C VAL A 124 -4.39 -15.07 -2.60
N GLU A 125 -4.74 -16.16 -1.92
CA GLU A 125 -6.13 -16.66 -1.91
C GLU A 125 -7.09 -15.65 -1.27
N ILE A 126 -6.69 -15.01 -0.16
CA ILE A 126 -7.47 -13.92 0.45
C ILE A 126 -7.76 -12.79 -0.57
N VAL A 127 -6.76 -12.39 -1.36
CA VAL A 127 -6.93 -11.36 -2.38
C VAL A 127 -7.91 -11.79 -3.47
N LYS A 128 -7.79 -13.03 -3.97
CA LYS A 128 -8.69 -13.57 -4.99
C LYS A 128 -10.15 -13.59 -4.50
N GLU A 129 -10.39 -14.14 -3.32
CA GLU A 129 -11.72 -14.21 -2.71
C GLU A 129 -12.35 -12.84 -2.44
N SER A 130 -11.52 -11.85 -2.11
CA SER A 130 -12.01 -10.50 -1.78
C SER A 130 -12.32 -9.64 -3.01
N ARG A 131 -11.94 -10.09 -4.21
CA ARG A 131 -12.09 -9.35 -5.48
C ARG A 131 -13.00 -10.04 -6.50
N THR A 132 -13.61 -11.16 -6.10
CA THR A 132 -14.67 -11.81 -6.84
C THR A 132 -16.01 -11.21 -6.49
#